data_361f7cc5a116a640f7afcefaae3677cd
#
_entry.id   361f7cc5a116a640f7afcefaae3677cd
#
_cell.length_a   1.000
_cell.length_b   1.000
_cell.length_c   1.000
_cell.angle_alpha   90.00
_cell.angle_beta   90.00
_cell.angle_gamma   90.00
#
_symmetry.space_group_name_H-M   'P 1'
#
loop_
_entity.id
_entity.type
_entity.pdbx_description
1 polymer ?
#
loop_
_entity_poly.entity_id
_entity_poly.type
_entity_poly.pdbx_seq_one_letter_code
_entity_poly.pdbx_strand_id
1 'polypeptide(L)'
;MIEDRPFSVRCEQRDGGAVVVVTGEVDMSTSPALREQLRAPEAQAETVVLDLREVSFMDSSGLGAIVGQHKRAREHGFRFAVAVGGATGVERILVLAQLTQVLEIVQSPADVLSG
;
A
#
# COMPACT_ATOMS: atom_id res chain seq x y z
N MET A 1 15.09 22.31 6.66
CA MET A 1 13.73 22.44 6.11
C MET A 1 13.26 21.09 5.60
N ILE A 2 12.05 20.75 5.96
CA ILE A 2 11.46 19.50 5.50
C ILE A 2 10.66 19.80 4.25
N GLU A 3 10.96 19.08 3.19
CA GLU A 3 10.17 19.20 1.99
C GLU A 3 9.14 18.09 1.97
N ASP A 4 7.87 18.49 1.86
CA ASP A 4 6.81 17.53 1.66
C ASP A 4 6.83 17.10 0.21
N ARG A 5 6.96 15.81 -0.02
CA ARG A 5 6.83 15.29 -1.37
C ARG A 5 5.39 15.40 -1.81
N PRO A 6 5.13 15.81 -3.04
CA PRO A 6 3.78 15.78 -3.55
C PRO A 6 3.29 14.33 -3.58
N PHE A 7 1.99 14.16 -3.45
CA PHE A 7 1.40 12.85 -3.60
C PHE A 7 1.66 12.32 -5.01
N SER A 8 2.09 11.08 -5.07
CA SER A 8 2.15 10.35 -6.34
C SER A 8 1.86 8.88 -6.08
N VAL A 9 1.34 8.23 -7.10
CA VAL A 9 1.10 6.80 -7.06
C VAL A 9 1.39 6.23 -8.43
N ARG A 10 2.13 5.13 -8.46
CA ARG A 10 2.45 4.45 -9.71
C ARG A 10 2.50 2.95 -9.48
N CYS A 11 2.28 2.21 -10.55
CA CYS A 11 2.33 0.76 -10.52
C CYS A 11 3.56 0.28 -11.28
N GLU A 12 4.35 -0.58 -10.63
CA GLU A 12 5.53 -1.20 -11.23
C GLU A 12 5.31 -2.69 -11.36
N GLN A 13 5.58 -3.23 -12.53
CA GLN A 13 5.48 -4.68 -12.74
C GLN A 13 6.73 -5.36 -12.20
N ARG A 14 6.52 -6.49 -11.57
CA ARG A 14 7.60 -7.34 -11.03
C ARG A 14 7.28 -8.78 -11.38
N ASP A 15 8.29 -9.66 -11.28
CA ASP A 15 8.06 -11.09 -11.47
C ASP A 15 7.05 -11.60 -10.44
N GLY A 16 5.94 -12.16 -10.90
CA GLY A 16 4.90 -12.69 -10.02
C GLY A 16 3.93 -11.68 -9.49
N GLY A 17 4.05 -10.39 -9.85
CA GLY A 17 3.13 -9.42 -9.32
C GLY A 17 3.41 -7.98 -9.69
N ALA A 18 2.92 -7.09 -8.86
CA ALA A 18 3.03 -5.65 -9.07
C ALA A 18 3.26 -4.94 -7.74
N VAL A 19 3.97 -3.82 -7.80
CA VAL A 19 4.17 -2.94 -6.66
C VAL A 19 3.48 -1.62 -6.96
N VAL A 20 2.60 -1.19 -6.08
CA VAL A 20 1.97 0.13 -6.16
C VAL A 20 2.75 1.04 -5.21
N VAL A 21 3.50 1.98 -5.77
CA VAL A 21 4.39 2.85 -5.01
C VAL A 21 3.71 4.19 -4.77
N VAL A 22 3.64 4.58 -3.50
CA VAL A 22 2.96 5.81 -3.09
C VAL A 22 3.97 6.72 -2.39
N THR A 23 3.92 8.02 -2.71
CA THR A 23 4.70 9.03 -2.00
C THR A 23 3.77 10.12 -1.51
N GLY A 24 4.21 10.84 -0.47
CA GLY A 24 3.49 12.00 0.04
C GLY A 24 2.43 11.65 1.07
N GLU A 25 1.33 12.38 1.05
CA GLU A 25 0.27 12.24 2.04
C GLU A 25 -0.93 11.52 1.44
N VAL A 26 -1.47 10.58 2.19
CA VAL A 26 -2.68 9.86 1.79
C VAL A 26 -3.82 10.33 2.67
N ASP A 27 -4.74 11.07 2.07
CA ASP A 27 -5.88 11.67 2.75
C ASP A 27 -7.13 11.53 1.87
N MET A 28 -8.19 12.23 2.23
CA MET A 28 -9.46 12.16 1.52
C MET A 28 -9.33 12.59 0.05
N SER A 29 -8.43 13.52 -0.24
CA SER A 29 -8.27 14.05 -1.61
C SER A 29 -7.42 13.13 -2.48
N THR A 30 -6.53 12.33 -1.89
CA THR A 30 -5.60 11.47 -2.64
C THR A 30 -6.00 10.00 -2.64
N SER A 31 -6.77 9.55 -1.68
CA SER A 31 -7.15 8.14 -1.57
C SER A 31 -7.91 7.59 -2.78
N PRO A 32 -8.74 8.37 -3.49
CA PRO A 32 -9.38 7.84 -4.71
C PRO A 32 -8.38 7.41 -5.78
N ALA A 33 -7.32 8.20 -5.97
CA ALA A 33 -6.26 7.83 -6.92
C ALA A 33 -5.52 6.57 -6.48
N LEU A 34 -5.29 6.44 -5.18
CA LEU A 34 -4.68 5.23 -4.64
C LEU A 34 -5.56 4.01 -4.89
N ARG A 35 -6.86 4.11 -4.62
CA ARG A 35 -7.80 3.01 -4.85
C ARG A 35 -7.80 2.57 -6.30
N GLU A 36 -7.79 3.53 -7.21
CA GLU A 36 -7.78 3.25 -8.64
C GLU A 36 -6.52 2.50 -9.05
N GLN A 37 -5.37 2.94 -8.57
CA GLN A 37 -4.11 2.27 -8.89
C GLN A 37 -4.00 0.89 -8.27
N LEU A 38 -4.58 0.67 -7.11
CA LEU A 38 -4.61 -0.66 -6.49
C LEU A 38 -5.44 -1.65 -7.29
N ARG A 39 -6.47 -1.18 -8.00
CA ARG A 39 -7.31 -2.05 -8.81
C ARG A 39 -6.66 -2.45 -10.12
N ALA A 40 -5.73 -1.64 -10.62
CA ALA A 40 -5.17 -1.84 -11.95
C ALA A 40 -4.45 -3.18 -12.13
N PRO A 41 -3.57 -3.62 -11.20
CA PRO A 41 -2.81 -4.86 -11.37
C PRO A 41 -3.53 -6.12 -10.93
N GLU A 42 -4.55 -6.04 -10.09
CA GLU A 42 -5.10 -7.21 -9.40
C GLU A 42 -5.71 -8.26 -10.34
N ALA A 43 -6.14 -7.86 -11.52
CA ALA A 43 -6.71 -8.79 -12.47
C ALA A 43 -5.67 -9.74 -13.07
N GLN A 44 -4.40 -9.38 -13.02
CA GLN A 44 -3.31 -10.08 -13.68
C GLN A 44 -2.17 -10.48 -12.75
N ALA A 45 -2.13 -9.89 -11.57
CA ALA A 45 -1.03 -10.11 -10.63
C ALA A 45 -1.42 -11.17 -9.60
N GLU A 46 -0.49 -12.08 -9.31
CA GLU A 46 -0.66 -13.04 -8.22
C GLU A 46 -0.42 -12.39 -6.87
N THR A 47 0.43 -11.37 -6.85
CA THR A 47 0.78 -10.63 -5.64
C THR A 47 0.79 -9.15 -5.94
N VAL A 48 0.15 -8.37 -5.09
CA VAL A 48 0.17 -6.91 -5.15
C VAL A 48 0.78 -6.41 -3.85
N VAL A 49 1.83 -5.60 -3.95
CA VAL A 49 2.45 -4.97 -2.79
C VAL A 49 2.15 -3.48 -2.83
N LEU A 50 1.58 -2.97 -1.76
CA LEU A 50 1.40 -1.54 -1.58
C LEU A 50 2.62 -1.02 -0.83
N ASP A 51 3.42 -0.20 -1.51
CA ASP A 51 4.67 0.32 -0.96
C ASP A 51 4.42 1.72 -0.38
N LEU A 52 4.39 1.79 0.94
CA LEU A 52 4.13 3.01 1.70
C LEU A 52 5.39 3.58 2.36
N ARG A 53 6.57 3.09 1.96
CA ARG A 53 7.81 3.50 2.62
C ARG A 53 8.11 5.00 2.50
N GLU A 54 7.56 5.66 1.48
CA GLU A 54 7.77 7.08 1.25
C GLU A 54 6.51 7.91 1.54
N VAL A 55 5.56 7.34 2.25
CA VAL A 55 4.35 8.06 2.70
C VAL A 55 4.67 8.75 4.00
N SER A 56 4.42 10.06 4.05
CA SER A 56 4.71 10.89 5.22
C SER A 56 3.52 11.02 6.16
N PHE A 57 2.30 10.77 5.67
CA PHE A 57 1.08 10.92 6.46
C PHE A 57 -0.03 10.08 5.85
N MET A 58 -0.82 9.48 6.72
CA MET A 58 -2.00 8.72 6.29
C MET A 58 -3.11 8.89 7.32
N ASP A 59 -4.32 9.17 6.85
CA ASP A 59 -5.50 9.22 7.71
C ASP A 59 -6.41 8.02 7.48
N SER A 60 -7.63 8.09 8.00
CA SER A 60 -8.59 6.98 7.89
C SER A 60 -8.98 6.67 6.45
N SER A 61 -8.87 7.64 5.53
CA SER A 61 -9.15 7.41 4.11
C SER A 61 -8.15 6.41 3.53
N GLY A 62 -6.88 6.56 3.91
CA GLY A 62 -5.84 5.62 3.50
C GLY A 62 -6.04 4.24 4.10
N LEU A 63 -6.41 4.18 5.39
CA LEU A 63 -6.72 2.92 6.03
C LEU A 63 -7.87 2.22 5.32
N GLY A 64 -8.91 2.97 4.94
CA GLY A 64 -10.04 2.41 4.20
C GLY A 64 -9.63 1.81 2.87
N ALA A 65 -8.70 2.47 2.15
CA ALA A 65 -8.19 1.95 0.89
C ALA A 65 -7.45 0.62 1.11
N ILE A 66 -6.64 0.55 2.16
CA ILE A 66 -5.88 -0.66 2.49
C ILE A 66 -6.83 -1.81 2.84
N VAL A 67 -7.79 -1.55 3.71
CA VAL A 67 -8.76 -2.57 4.14
C VAL A 67 -9.59 -3.05 2.95
N GLY A 68 -10.02 -2.11 2.08
CA GLY A 68 -10.76 -2.47 0.88
C GLY A 68 -9.96 -3.39 -0.03
N GLN A 69 -8.68 -3.11 -0.22
CA GLN A 69 -7.82 -3.94 -1.05
C GLN A 69 -7.58 -5.31 -0.42
N HIS A 70 -7.45 -5.37 0.89
CA HIS A 70 -7.32 -6.65 1.60
C HIS A 70 -8.56 -7.53 1.37
N LYS A 71 -9.75 -6.93 1.46
CA LYS A 71 -11.00 -7.66 1.19
C LYS A 71 -11.04 -8.17 -0.24
N ARG A 72 -10.66 -7.33 -1.20
CA ARG A 72 -10.62 -7.74 -2.60
C ARG A 72 -9.65 -8.90 -2.83
N ALA A 73 -8.50 -8.85 -2.17
CA ALA A 73 -7.52 -9.92 -2.28
C ALA A 73 -8.10 -11.26 -1.80
N ARG A 74 -8.82 -11.21 -0.70
CA ARG A 74 -9.47 -12.43 -0.17
C ARG A 74 -10.57 -12.92 -1.09
N GLU A 75 -11.35 -12.01 -1.67
CA GLU A 75 -12.46 -12.38 -2.55
C GLU A 75 -11.97 -12.92 -3.89
N HIS A 76 -10.86 -12.39 -4.40
CA HIS A 76 -10.37 -12.74 -5.73
C HIS A 76 -9.15 -13.68 -5.71
N GLY A 77 -8.64 -14.01 -4.54
CA GLY A 77 -7.61 -15.04 -4.41
C GLY A 77 -6.19 -14.60 -4.80
N PHE A 78 -5.85 -13.32 -4.61
CA PHE A 78 -4.47 -12.88 -4.79
C PHE A 78 -3.85 -12.48 -3.45
N ARG A 79 -2.52 -12.44 -3.42
CA ARG A 79 -1.79 -12.05 -2.22
C ARG A 79 -1.63 -10.53 -2.18
N PHE A 80 -1.90 -9.92 -1.03
CA PHE A 80 -1.74 -8.49 -0.84
C PHE A 80 -0.87 -8.24 0.39
N ALA A 81 0.21 -7.49 0.20
CA ALA A 81 1.13 -7.13 1.28
C ALA A 81 1.35 -5.62 1.30
N VAL A 82 1.69 -5.09 2.47
CA VAL A 82 1.94 -3.66 2.67
C VAL A 82 3.36 -3.49 3.16
N ALA A 83 4.18 -2.72 2.43
CA ALA A 83 5.55 -2.45 2.78
C ALA A 83 5.65 -1.09 3.49
N VAL A 84 6.22 -1.09 4.69
CA VAL A 84 6.23 0.08 5.57
C VAL A 84 7.62 0.46 6.08
N GLY A 85 8.67 -0.17 5.58
CA GLY A 85 10.02 0.05 6.10
C GLY A 85 10.40 1.52 6.18
N GLY A 86 10.64 2.03 7.40
CA GLY A 86 11.00 3.43 7.63
C GLY A 86 9.82 4.39 7.71
N ALA A 87 8.61 3.97 7.38
CA ALA A 87 7.42 4.81 7.46
C ALA A 87 6.77 4.68 8.84
N THR A 88 7.42 5.23 9.86
CA THR A 88 7.02 5.02 11.25
C THR A 88 5.63 5.55 11.57
N GLY A 89 5.23 6.67 10.95
CA GLY A 89 3.89 7.22 11.15
C GLY A 89 2.80 6.31 10.60
N VAL A 90 3.06 5.73 9.43
CA VAL A 90 2.13 4.78 8.82
C VAL A 90 2.05 3.50 9.65
N GLU A 91 3.21 2.99 10.07
CA GLU A 91 3.26 1.77 10.88
C GLU A 91 2.49 1.96 12.19
N ARG A 92 2.65 3.11 12.84
CA ARG A 92 1.92 3.43 14.07
C ARG A 92 0.40 3.40 13.85
N ILE A 93 -0.06 3.98 12.74
CA ILE A 93 -1.49 4.00 12.44
C ILE A 93 -2.03 2.58 12.23
N LEU A 94 -1.27 1.73 11.54
CA LEU A 94 -1.66 0.34 11.33
C LEU A 94 -1.75 -0.42 12.66
N VAL A 95 -0.81 -0.17 13.56
CA VAL A 95 -0.83 -0.77 14.91
C VAL A 95 -2.05 -0.30 15.68
N LEU A 96 -2.30 1.01 15.71
CA LEU A 96 -3.43 1.58 16.44
C LEU A 96 -4.77 1.10 15.89
N ALA A 97 -4.86 0.86 14.59
CA ALA A 97 -6.07 0.35 13.96
C ALA A 97 -6.18 -1.18 14.09
N GLN A 98 -5.22 -1.84 14.73
CA GLN A 98 -5.17 -3.28 14.92
C GLN A 98 -5.16 -4.06 13.61
N LEU A 99 -4.57 -3.47 12.58
CA LEU A 99 -4.49 -4.08 11.26
C LEU A 99 -3.26 -4.96 11.08
N THR A 100 -2.29 -4.88 11.98
CA THR A 100 -1.07 -5.67 11.88
C THR A 100 -1.31 -7.18 12.04
N GLN A 101 -2.44 -7.55 12.63
CA GLN A 101 -2.82 -8.96 12.80
C GLN A 101 -3.60 -9.49 11.60
N VAL A 102 -4.10 -8.60 10.77
CA VAL A 102 -4.96 -8.95 9.63
C VAL A 102 -4.19 -8.86 8.31
N LEU A 103 -3.36 -7.82 8.19
CA LEU A 103 -2.61 -7.55 6.96
C LEU A 103 -1.25 -8.25 7.00
N GLU A 104 -0.77 -8.63 5.82
CA GLU A 104 0.62 -9.03 5.66
C GLU A 104 1.45 -7.74 5.55
N ILE A 105 2.27 -7.48 6.57
CA ILE A 105 3.09 -6.27 6.64
C ILE A 105 4.54 -6.68 6.51
N VAL A 106 5.26 -6.03 5.59
CA VAL A 106 6.64 -6.33 5.30
C VAL A 106 7.46 -5.05 5.34
N GLN A 107 8.76 -5.15 5.35
CA GLN A 107 9.63 -3.97 5.37
C GLN A 107 9.82 -3.40 3.97
N SER A 108 9.93 -4.25 2.97
CA SER A 108 10.11 -3.81 1.59
C SER A 108 9.42 -4.77 0.63
N PRO A 109 9.12 -4.31 -0.61
CA PRO A 109 8.53 -5.19 -1.61
C PRO A 109 9.37 -6.42 -1.92
N ALA A 110 10.70 -6.33 -1.78
CA ALA A 110 11.60 -7.45 -2.04
C ALA A 110 11.37 -8.61 -1.07
N ASP A 111 10.71 -8.37 0.06
CA ASP A 111 10.41 -9.44 1.02
C ASP A 111 9.39 -10.44 0.47
N VAL A 112 8.60 -10.04 -0.54
CA VAL A 112 7.56 -10.90 -1.11
C VAL A 112 7.63 -11.00 -2.63
N LEU A 113 8.33 -10.12 -3.31
CA LEU A 113 8.46 -10.13 -4.77
C LEU A 113 9.93 -10.00 -5.15
N SER A 114 10.34 -10.81 -6.11
CA SER A 114 11.66 -10.72 -6.70
C SER A 114 11.62 -9.84 -7.96
N GLY A 115 12.77 -9.41 -8.40
CA GLY A 115 12.90 -8.63 -9.62
C GLY A 115 13.08 -7.12 -9.42
#